data_98daeacc0cd0f81327f18949ee5d3b70
#
_entry.id   98daeacc0cd0f81327f18949ee5d3b70
#
_cell.length_a   1.000
_cell.length_b   1.000
_cell.length_c   1.000
_cell.angle_alpha   90.00
_cell.angle_beta   90.00
_cell.angle_gamma   90.00
#
_symmetry.space_group_name_H-M   'P 1'
#
loop_
_entity.id
_entity.type
_entity.pdbx_description
1 polymer ?
#
loop_
_entity_poly.entity_id
_entity_poly.type
_entity_poly.pdbx_seq_one_letter_code
_entity_poly.pdbx_strand_id
1 'polypeptide(L)'
;NLNDNSNVREEASTVFSWTHDRLRPDQLQWLGSLPKVIQTDNFMVIHSSCQPYPNCTYVTSANRAALHFLFQKTDLCFNAHSHVPLLAMHRPGHQLTMKYFHNLILPRNVQVMIGVGAVGQPRDDDPRAAAILYNTTANSATLLRVKYDVEAAKKRILDAGLPASLASRLTLGK
;
A
#
# COMPACT_ATOMS: atom_id res chain seq x y z
N ASN A 1 10.33 -16.57 16.29
CA ASN A 1 10.58 -17.28 15.02
C ASN A 1 11.36 -16.34 14.08
N LEU A 2 12.71 -16.39 14.20
CA LEU A 2 13.65 -15.59 13.39
C LEU A 2 13.81 -16.13 11.95
N ASN A 3 13.33 -17.34 11.68
CA ASN A 3 13.46 -17.99 10.37
C ASN A 3 12.43 -17.52 9.31
N ASP A 4 11.35 -16.85 9.72
CA ASP A 4 10.28 -16.43 8.79
C ASP A 4 10.69 -15.20 7.94
N ASN A 5 11.52 -14.32 8.51
CA ASN A 5 11.96 -13.11 7.83
C ASN A 5 13.04 -13.32 6.75
N SER A 6 13.82 -14.40 6.83
CA SER A 6 14.84 -14.72 5.82
C SER A 6 14.21 -15.23 4.53
N ASN A 7 13.25 -16.14 4.64
CA ASN A 7 12.53 -16.70 3.49
C ASN A 7 11.73 -15.63 2.73
N VAL A 8 11.07 -14.71 3.46
CA VAL A 8 10.34 -13.60 2.84
C VAL A 8 11.26 -12.64 2.07
N ARG A 9 12.48 -12.39 2.57
CA ARG A 9 13.47 -11.57 1.87
C ARG A 9 14.01 -12.27 0.61
N GLU A 10 14.21 -13.56 0.67
CA GLU A 10 14.68 -14.37 -0.45
C GLU A 10 13.62 -14.45 -1.57
N GLU A 11 12.37 -14.71 -1.21
CA GLU A 11 11.23 -14.68 -2.16
C GLU A 11 11.10 -13.31 -2.84
N ALA A 12 11.20 -12.23 -2.07
CA ALA A 12 11.13 -10.88 -2.63
C ALA A 12 12.29 -10.59 -3.59
N SER A 13 13.51 -11.00 -3.24
CA SER A 13 14.69 -10.87 -4.10
C SER A 13 14.52 -11.64 -5.41
N THR A 14 13.99 -12.84 -5.35
CA THR A 14 13.69 -13.68 -6.52
C THR A 14 12.71 -12.97 -7.45
N VAL A 15 11.63 -12.41 -6.91
CA VAL A 15 10.62 -11.68 -7.70
C VAL A 15 11.20 -10.40 -8.32
N PHE A 16 12.02 -9.66 -7.57
CA PHE A 16 12.66 -8.45 -8.11
C PHE A 16 13.59 -8.77 -9.27
N SER A 17 14.46 -9.78 -9.13
CA SER A 17 15.34 -10.23 -10.22
C SER A 17 14.52 -10.69 -11.43
N TRP A 18 13.53 -11.55 -11.20
CA TRP A 18 12.64 -12.05 -12.26
C TRP A 18 11.93 -10.91 -13.02
N THR A 19 11.46 -9.89 -12.29
CA THR A 19 10.79 -8.72 -12.88
C THR A 19 11.78 -7.86 -13.66
N HIS A 20 12.94 -7.55 -13.05
CA HIS A 20 13.99 -6.76 -13.66
C HIS A 20 14.42 -7.35 -15.03
N ASP A 21 14.64 -8.65 -15.08
CA ASP A 21 15.12 -9.34 -16.30
C ASP A 21 14.09 -9.36 -17.45
N ARG A 22 12.81 -9.05 -17.16
CA ARG A 22 11.71 -9.00 -18.12
C ARG A 22 11.32 -7.59 -18.55
N LEU A 23 11.79 -6.60 -17.83
CA LEU A 23 11.53 -5.22 -18.18
C LEU A 23 12.52 -4.75 -19.27
N ARG A 24 12.00 -4.06 -20.27
CA ARG A 24 12.85 -3.41 -21.28
C ARG A 24 13.59 -2.21 -20.67
N PRO A 25 14.73 -1.80 -21.25
CA PRO A 25 15.50 -0.66 -20.76
C PRO A 25 14.70 0.63 -20.63
N ASP A 26 13.77 0.92 -21.56
CA ASP A 26 12.88 2.08 -21.52
C ASP A 26 11.90 2.03 -20.32
N GLN A 27 11.41 0.84 -19.98
CA GLN A 27 10.55 0.63 -18.82
C GLN A 27 11.32 0.80 -17.51
N LEU A 28 12.54 0.30 -17.43
CA LEU A 28 13.41 0.49 -16.26
C LEU A 28 13.75 1.96 -16.06
N GLN A 29 14.07 2.67 -17.14
CA GLN A 29 14.34 4.12 -17.10
C GLN A 29 13.10 4.89 -16.64
N TRP A 30 11.92 4.56 -17.18
CA TRP A 30 10.66 5.18 -16.77
C TRP A 30 10.39 4.95 -15.27
N LEU A 31 10.50 3.70 -14.79
CA LEU A 31 10.31 3.38 -13.37
C LEU A 31 11.29 4.15 -12.48
N GLY A 32 12.57 4.25 -12.89
CA GLY A 32 13.60 5.01 -12.16
C GLY A 32 13.36 6.52 -12.14
N SER A 33 12.59 7.06 -13.08
CA SER A 33 12.24 8.49 -13.15
C SER A 33 11.00 8.86 -12.32
N LEU A 34 10.27 7.90 -11.80
CA LEU A 34 9.07 8.18 -11.02
C LEU A 34 9.40 8.90 -9.70
N PRO A 35 8.61 9.90 -9.32
CA PRO A 35 8.82 10.61 -8.07
C PRO A 35 8.54 9.68 -6.87
N LYS A 36 9.37 9.78 -5.83
CA LYS A 36 9.15 9.04 -4.58
C LYS A 36 7.94 9.53 -3.80
N VAL A 37 7.58 10.80 -3.98
CA VAL A 37 6.44 11.47 -3.37
C VAL A 37 5.79 12.35 -4.41
N ILE A 38 4.47 12.32 -4.51
CA ILE A 38 3.66 13.29 -5.23
C ILE A 38 2.97 14.14 -4.19
N GLN A 39 3.12 15.46 -4.28
CA GLN A 39 2.50 16.40 -3.35
C GLN A 39 1.78 17.50 -4.14
N THR A 40 0.55 17.76 -3.73
CA THR A 40 -0.29 18.87 -4.17
C THR A 40 -0.62 19.77 -2.98
N ASP A 41 -1.38 20.83 -3.19
CA ASP A 41 -1.82 21.70 -2.09
C ASP A 41 -2.76 20.96 -1.11
N ASN A 42 -3.50 19.96 -1.57
CA ASN A 42 -4.57 19.30 -0.83
C ASN A 42 -4.20 17.91 -0.30
N PHE A 43 -3.30 17.20 -0.95
CA PHE A 43 -2.92 15.85 -0.56
C PHE A 43 -1.51 15.48 -1.02
N MET A 44 -0.99 14.44 -0.43
CA MET A 44 0.23 13.78 -0.89
C MET A 44 0.01 12.29 -1.13
N VAL A 45 0.84 11.71 -2.00
CA VAL A 45 0.89 10.28 -2.28
C VAL A 45 2.30 9.79 -2.07
N ILE A 46 2.47 8.72 -1.32
CA ILE A 46 3.76 8.09 -1.05
C ILE A 46 3.61 6.57 -1.03
N HIS A 47 4.62 5.83 -1.44
CA HIS A 47 4.51 4.37 -1.44
C HIS A 47 4.47 3.78 -0.02
N SER A 48 5.31 4.26 0.90
CA SER A 48 5.41 3.73 2.27
C SER A 48 5.03 4.78 3.34
N SER A 49 5.80 4.93 4.40
CA SER A 49 5.61 6.00 5.39
C SER A 49 6.23 7.31 4.93
N CYS A 50 5.78 8.44 5.50
CA CYS A 50 6.37 9.77 5.28
C CYS A 50 7.74 9.95 5.95
N GLN A 51 8.24 8.96 6.68
CA GLN A 51 9.58 9.03 7.29
C GLN A 51 10.66 9.18 6.22
N PRO A 52 11.76 9.89 6.52
CA PRO A 52 12.86 10.04 5.57
C PRO A 52 13.44 8.69 5.12
N TYR A 53 13.77 8.61 3.82
CA TYR A 53 14.49 7.48 3.26
C TYR A 53 15.81 7.23 4.06
N PRO A 54 16.22 5.97 4.34
CA PRO A 54 15.71 4.72 3.76
C PRO A 54 14.59 4.04 4.55
N ASN A 55 13.93 4.70 5.49
CA ASN A 55 12.93 4.11 6.38
C ASN A 55 11.60 3.81 5.67
N CYS A 56 11.60 2.85 4.74
CA CYS A 56 10.38 2.32 4.14
C CYS A 56 9.67 1.40 5.14
N THR A 57 8.71 1.93 5.91
CA THR A 57 8.02 1.17 6.94
C THR A 57 6.56 0.93 6.61
N TYR A 58 6.07 -0.26 6.98
CA TYR A 58 4.64 -0.56 6.95
C TYR A 58 3.90 0.25 8.01
N VAL A 59 2.87 0.98 7.62
CA VAL A 59 2.04 1.73 8.58
C VAL A 59 0.79 0.91 8.90
N THR A 60 0.95 -0.04 9.82
CA THR A 60 -0.10 -1.00 10.22
C THR A 60 -0.42 -0.94 11.71
N SER A 61 0.19 -0.02 12.47
CA SER A 61 -0.05 0.17 13.90
C SER A 61 -0.08 1.65 14.27
N ALA A 62 -0.69 1.97 15.42
CA ALA A 62 -0.79 3.34 15.92
C ALA A 62 0.58 4.01 16.10
N ASN A 63 1.58 3.29 16.60
CA ASN A 63 2.94 3.82 16.74
C ASN A 63 3.58 4.17 15.39
N ARG A 64 3.38 3.33 14.37
CA ARG A 64 3.86 3.60 13.02
C ARG A 64 3.12 4.75 12.35
N ALA A 65 1.82 4.86 12.58
CA ALA A 65 1.02 5.98 12.11
C ALA A 65 1.42 7.30 12.79
N ALA A 66 1.71 7.29 14.08
CA ALA A 66 2.22 8.46 14.80
C ALA A 66 3.53 8.97 14.19
N LEU A 67 4.48 8.06 13.91
CA LEU A 67 5.73 8.41 13.24
C LEU A 67 5.50 8.93 11.81
N HIS A 68 4.54 8.36 11.08
CA HIS A 68 4.16 8.84 9.75
C HIS A 68 3.66 10.29 9.80
N PHE A 69 2.75 10.61 10.73
CA PHE A 69 2.16 11.93 10.88
C PHE A 69 3.17 13.03 11.25
N LEU A 70 4.27 12.70 11.92
CA LEU A 70 5.35 13.67 12.20
C LEU A 70 5.98 14.25 10.92
N PHE A 71 5.92 13.53 9.80
CA PHE A 71 6.54 13.92 8.54
C PHE A 71 5.52 14.19 7.43
N GLN A 72 4.23 13.96 7.67
CA GLN A 72 3.16 14.26 6.73
C GLN A 72 2.97 15.77 6.60
N LYS A 73 3.06 16.30 5.37
CA LYS A 73 3.04 17.74 5.10
C LYS A 73 1.68 18.32 4.72
N THR A 74 0.73 17.46 4.38
CA THR A 74 -0.64 17.84 3.99
C THR A 74 -1.64 17.19 4.93
N ASP A 75 -2.87 17.71 4.99
CA ASP A 75 -3.91 17.10 5.84
C ASP A 75 -4.30 15.69 5.37
N LEU A 76 -4.13 15.38 4.09
CA LEU A 76 -4.43 14.06 3.52
C LEU A 76 -3.19 13.43 2.91
N CYS A 77 -2.94 12.16 3.24
CA CYS A 77 -1.91 11.33 2.62
C CYS A 77 -2.50 9.99 2.17
N PHE A 78 -2.23 9.60 0.94
CA PHE A 78 -2.46 8.24 0.45
C PHE A 78 -1.15 7.47 0.51
N ASN A 79 -1.17 6.29 1.14
CA ASN A 79 -0.01 5.41 1.17
C ASN A 79 -0.37 3.97 0.76
N ALA A 80 0.63 3.22 0.33
CA ALA A 80 0.51 1.83 -0.08
C ALA A 80 1.39 0.92 0.81
N HIS A 81 2.24 0.11 0.24
CA HIS A 81 3.25 -0.76 0.85
C HIS A 81 2.72 -1.84 1.79
N SER A 82 1.82 -1.51 2.70
CA SER A 82 1.19 -2.48 3.62
C SER A 82 0.23 -3.44 2.92
N HIS A 83 -0.30 -3.05 1.75
CA HIS A 83 -1.37 -3.75 1.02
C HIS A 83 -2.68 -3.88 1.81
N VAL A 84 -2.85 -3.08 2.85
CA VAL A 84 -4.04 -3.05 3.72
C VAL A 84 -4.75 -1.71 3.56
N PRO A 85 -6.04 -1.67 3.21
CA PRO A 85 -6.81 -0.44 3.20
C PRO A 85 -7.17 -0.05 4.64
N LEU A 86 -6.43 0.91 5.15
CA LEU A 86 -6.49 1.32 6.55
C LEU A 86 -6.57 2.84 6.65
N LEU A 87 -7.50 3.33 7.46
CA LEU A 87 -7.63 4.73 7.82
C LEU A 87 -6.90 4.99 9.13
N ALA A 88 -6.00 5.97 9.16
CA ALA A 88 -5.47 6.55 10.38
C ALA A 88 -5.80 8.06 10.42
N MET A 89 -6.14 8.56 11.60
CA MET A 89 -6.47 9.96 11.82
C MET A 89 -5.76 10.48 13.08
N HIS A 90 -5.20 11.67 12.96
CA HIS A 90 -4.53 12.35 14.05
C HIS A 90 -5.00 13.80 14.14
N ARG A 91 -5.52 14.18 15.32
CA ARG A 91 -5.80 15.56 15.69
C ARG A 91 -4.91 15.92 16.87
N PRO A 92 -4.19 17.05 16.84
CA PRO A 92 -3.39 17.49 17.99
C PRO A 92 -4.20 17.51 19.29
N GLY A 93 -3.64 16.97 20.36
CA GLY A 93 -4.31 16.88 21.67
C GLY A 93 -5.32 15.72 21.81
N HIS A 94 -5.52 14.91 20.78
CA HIS A 94 -6.42 13.76 20.81
C HIS A 94 -5.67 12.45 20.54
N GLN A 95 -6.27 11.33 20.99
CA GLN A 95 -5.74 10.01 20.70
C GLN A 95 -5.82 9.73 19.18
N LEU A 96 -4.75 9.19 18.64
CA LEU A 96 -4.69 8.70 17.27
C LEU A 96 -5.67 7.53 17.08
N THR A 97 -6.45 7.56 16.02
CA THR A 97 -7.40 6.50 15.70
C THR A 97 -6.99 5.76 14.43
N MET A 98 -7.15 4.44 14.44
CA MET A 98 -6.99 3.59 13.26
C MET A 98 -8.19 2.69 13.11
N LYS A 99 -8.71 2.55 11.88
CA LYS A 99 -9.86 1.68 11.57
C LYS A 99 -9.94 1.31 10.11
N TYR A 100 -10.66 0.25 9.81
CA TYR A 100 -11.12 -0.03 8.45
C TYR A 100 -12.25 0.93 8.09
N PHE A 101 -12.41 1.17 6.78
CA PHE A 101 -13.45 2.05 6.26
C PHE A 101 -13.96 1.53 4.91
N HIS A 102 -15.11 2.02 4.49
CA HIS A 102 -15.64 1.80 3.14
C HIS A 102 -15.91 3.13 2.45
N ASN A 103 -16.68 3.98 3.07
CA ASN A 103 -16.91 5.36 2.64
C ASN A 103 -16.50 6.31 3.75
N LEU A 104 -15.87 7.41 3.39
CA LEU A 104 -15.38 8.40 4.33
C LEU A 104 -15.57 9.80 3.76
N ILE A 105 -16.25 10.66 4.51
CA ILE A 105 -16.16 12.12 4.32
C ILE A 105 -14.96 12.56 5.17
N LEU A 106 -13.99 13.21 4.53
CA LEU A 106 -12.75 13.59 5.20
C LEU A 106 -13.01 14.73 6.19
N PRO A 107 -12.62 14.58 7.46
CA PRO A 107 -12.78 15.63 8.46
C PRO A 107 -11.83 16.79 8.16
N ARG A 108 -12.22 18.01 8.53
CA ARG A 108 -11.35 19.19 8.45
C ARG A 108 -10.49 19.31 9.71
N ASN A 109 -9.30 19.91 9.59
CA ASN A 109 -8.35 20.15 10.68
C ASN A 109 -7.92 18.85 11.39
N VAL A 110 -7.77 17.79 10.62
CA VAL A 110 -7.31 16.47 11.07
C VAL A 110 -6.33 15.95 10.03
N GLN A 111 -5.18 15.49 10.45
CA GLN A 111 -4.31 14.73 9.57
C GLN A 111 -4.92 13.35 9.32
N VAL A 112 -5.04 12.98 8.07
CA VAL A 112 -5.62 11.72 7.61
C VAL A 112 -4.60 10.98 6.76
N MET A 113 -4.38 9.72 7.07
CA MET A 113 -3.64 8.78 6.23
C MET A 113 -4.59 7.69 5.77
N ILE A 114 -4.60 7.44 4.47
CA ILE A 114 -5.40 6.38 3.84
C ILE A 114 -4.45 5.37 3.20
N GLY A 115 -4.36 4.17 3.76
CA GLY A 115 -3.78 3.02 3.10
C GLY A 115 -4.68 2.59 1.94
N VAL A 116 -4.15 2.56 0.73
CA VAL A 116 -4.98 2.33 -0.48
C VAL A 116 -5.28 0.86 -0.76
N GLY A 117 -4.70 -0.07 0.01
CA GLY A 117 -4.78 -1.50 -0.25
C GLY A 117 -3.85 -1.94 -1.38
N ALA A 118 -4.23 -2.98 -2.09
CA ALA A 118 -3.46 -3.51 -3.21
C ALA A 118 -4.36 -4.07 -4.31
N VAL A 119 -3.94 -3.87 -5.56
CA VAL A 119 -4.55 -4.53 -6.71
C VAL A 119 -4.02 -5.96 -6.87
N GLY A 120 -2.69 -6.13 -6.75
CA GLY A 120 -2.01 -7.39 -7.09
C GLY A 120 -1.91 -8.39 -5.94
N GLN A 121 -1.79 -7.93 -4.68
CA GLN A 121 -1.62 -8.81 -3.52
C GLN A 121 -2.24 -8.18 -2.27
N PRO A 122 -3.57 -8.19 -2.11
CA PRO A 122 -4.24 -7.76 -0.88
C PRO A 122 -3.75 -8.56 0.35
N ARG A 123 -3.67 -7.89 1.52
CA ARG A 123 -3.18 -8.49 2.78
C ARG A 123 -4.08 -8.15 3.97
N ASP A 124 -5.36 -8.11 3.72
CA ASP A 124 -6.39 -7.76 4.71
C ASP A 124 -7.51 -8.82 4.78
N ASP A 125 -7.14 -10.07 4.47
CA ASP A 125 -8.02 -11.26 4.43
C ASP A 125 -9.16 -11.17 3.38
N ASP A 126 -9.07 -10.20 2.45
CA ASP A 126 -10.00 -10.06 1.32
C ASP A 126 -9.23 -10.18 -0.01
N PRO A 127 -9.43 -11.25 -0.80
CA PRO A 127 -8.69 -11.49 -2.03
C PRO A 127 -9.04 -10.52 -3.16
N ARG A 128 -10.09 -9.71 -3.03
CA ARG A 128 -10.50 -8.74 -4.05
C ARG A 128 -9.47 -7.62 -4.17
N ALA A 129 -9.19 -7.20 -5.39
CA ALA A 129 -8.38 -6.02 -5.64
C ALA A 129 -8.96 -4.80 -4.94
N ALA A 130 -8.09 -3.97 -4.36
CA ALA A 130 -8.47 -2.76 -3.65
C ALA A 130 -7.93 -1.51 -4.34
N ALA A 131 -8.73 -0.46 -4.39
CA ALA A 131 -8.35 0.87 -4.84
C ALA A 131 -9.17 1.93 -4.09
N ILE A 132 -8.68 3.17 -4.06
CA ILE A 132 -9.40 4.31 -3.47
C ILE A 132 -9.87 5.26 -4.57
N LEU A 133 -11.15 5.56 -4.57
CA LEU A 133 -11.72 6.66 -5.33
C LEU A 133 -11.82 7.89 -4.42
N TYR A 134 -11.04 8.93 -4.73
CA TYR A 134 -11.08 10.20 -4.01
C TYR A 134 -11.84 11.25 -4.83
N ASN A 135 -12.91 11.78 -4.26
CA ASN A 135 -13.67 12.89 -4.82
C ASN A 135 -13.20 14.20 -4.17
N THR A 136 -12.46 15.00 -4.92
CA THR A 136 -11.90 16.26 -4.44
C THR A 136 -12.95 17.32 -4.13
N THR A 137 -14.07 17.34 -4.87
CA THR A 137 -15.17 18.29 -4.65
C THR A 137 -15.96 17.96 -3.39
N ALA A 138 -16.32 16.68 -3.22
CA ALA A 138 -17.05 16.21 -2.04
C ALA A 138 -16.16 15.98 -0.83
N ASN A 139 -14.83 16.08 -0.99
CA ASN A 139 -13.82 15.74 0.00
C ASN A 139 -14.08 14.36 0.65
N SER A 140 -14.28 13.35 -0.19
CA SER A 140 -14.66 12.01 0.25
C SER A 140 -13.82 10.94 -0.41
N ALA A 141 -13.58 9.85 0.30
CA ALA A 141 -12.84 8.69 -0.17
C ALA A 141 -13.72 7.43 -0.08
N THR A 142 -13.73 6.64 -1.14
CA THR A 142 -14.45 5.36 -1.21
C THR A 142 -13.47 4.23 -1.50
N LEU A 143 -13.50 3.18 -0.68
CA LEU A 143 -12.77 1.95 -0.94
C LEU A 143 -13.53 1.12 -1.98
N LEU A 144 -12.89 0.89 -3.11
CA LEU A 144 -13.39 -0.01 -4.16
C LEU A 144 -12.81 -1.41 -3.94
N ARG A 145 -13.66 -2.43 -4.09
CA ARG A 145 -13.27 -3.83 -4.06
C ARG A 145 -13.73 -4.50 -5.34
N VAL A 146 -12.79 -5.01 -6.12
CA VAL A 146 -13.05 -5.58 -7.44
C VAL A 146 -12.67 -7.05 -7.46
N LYS A 147 -13.62 -7.91 -7.81
CA LYS A 147 -13.38 -9.33 -8.05
C LYS A 147 -12.56 -9.48 -9.35
N TYR A 148 -11.63 -10.42 -9.36
CA TYR A 148 -10.86 -10.81 -10.53
C TYR A 148 -10.66 -12.33 -10.53
N ASP A 149 -10.15 -12.87 -11.60
CA ASP A 149 -9.85 -14.31 -11.71
C ASP A 149 -8.55 -14.63 -10.96
N VAL A 150 -8.72 -14.94 -9.66
CA VAL A 150 -7.64 -15.28 -8.74
C VAL A 150 -6.92 -16.55 -9.19
N GLU A 151 -7.66 -17.56 -9.70
CA GLU A 151 -7.07 -18.84 -10.13
C GLU A 151 -6.20 -18.66 -11.39
N ALA A 152 -6.65 -17.85 -12.34
CA ALA A 152 -5.81 -17.49 -13.49
C ALA A 152 -4.55 -16.72 -13.08
N ALA A 153 -4.64 -15.81 -12.09
CA ALA A 153 -3.48 -15.08 -11.58
C ALA A 153 -2.49 -16.03 -10.86
N LYS A 154 -2.97 -16.93 -10.03
CA LYS A 154 -2.17 -17.98 -9.38
C LYS A 154 -1.45 -18.84 -10.40
N LYS A 155 -2.18 -19.32 -11.43
CA LYS A 155 -1.60 -20.13 -12.48
C LYS A 155 -0.44 -19.40 -13.17
N ARG A 156 -0.58 -18.12 -13.49
CA ARG A 156 0.48 -17.32 -14.10
C ARG A 156 1.74 -17.22 -13.24
N ILE A 157 1.58 -17.10 -11.92
CA ILE A 157 2.72 -17.09 -10.97
C ILE A 157 3.44 -18.42 -11.01
N LEU A 158 2.71 -19.54 -10.96
CA LEU A 158 3.29 -20.89 -10.99
C LEU A 158 3.93 -21.20 -12.34
N ASP A 159 3.27 -20.88 -13.45
CA ASP A 159 3.81 -21.08 -14.82
C ASP A 159 5.09 -20.25 -15.05
N ALA A 160 5.24 -19.13 -14.35
CA ALA A 160 6.45 -18.30 -14.37
C ALA A 160 7.61 -18.86 -13.53
N GLY A 161 7.41 -19.98 -12.82
CA GLY A 161 8.41 -20.58 -11.93
C GLY A 161 8.66 -19.75 -10.65
N LEU A 162 7.74 -18.86 -10.30
CA LEU A 162 7.83 -18.07 -9.08
C LEU A 162 7.37 -18.87 -7.85
N PRO A 163 7.78 -18.47 -6.62
CA PRO A 163 7.43 -19.20 -5.40
C PRO A 163 5.93 -19.45 -5.23
N ALA A 164 5.55 -20.70 -4.94
CA ALA A 164 4.16 -21.11 -4.77
C ALA A 164 3.42 -20.38 -3.62
N SER A 165 4.17 -19.92 -2.61
CA SER A 165 3.68 -19.08 -1.52
C SER A 165 3.02 -17.80 -2.04
N LEU A 166 3.56 -17.18 -3.10
CA LEU A 166 3.01 -15.98 -3.73
C LEU A 166 1.68 -16.25 -4.42
N ALA A 167 1.51 -17.43 -5.00
CA ALA A 167 0.24 -17.86 -5.60
C ALA A 167 -0.82 -18.12 -4.53
N SER A 168 -0.46 -18.87 -3.47
CA SER A 168 -1.42 -19.23 -2.40
C SER A 168 -1.95 -18.02 -1.63
N ARG A 169 -1.14 -16.98 -1.42
CA ARG A 169 -1.53 -15.72 -0.79
C ARG A 169 -2.70 -15.03 -1.47
N LEU A 170 -2.79 -15.10 -2.80
CA LEU A 170 -3.86 -14.43 -3.56
C LEU A 170 -5.26 -14.95 -3.19
N THR A 171 -5.39 -16.25 -2.91
CA THR A 171 -6.68 -16.82 -2.49
C THR A 171 -7.07 -16.39 -1.08
N LEU A 172 -6.09 -16.17 -0.22
CA LEU A 172 -6.30 -15.84 1.18
C LEU A 172 -6.39 -14.33 1.44
N GLY A 173 -5.96 -13.50 0.50
CA GLY A 173 -5.80 -12.07 0.74
C GLY A 173 -4.71 -11.76 1.79
N LYS A 174 -3.56 -12.50 1.75
CA LYS A 174 -2.47 -12.45 2.75
C LYS A 174 -1.11 -12.13 2.16
#